data_2d21f823a786de6a0e044d891d1df3cd
#
_entry.id   2d21f823a786de6a0e044d891d1df3cd
#
_cell.length_a   1.000
_cell.length_b   1.000
_cell.length_c   1.000
_cell.angle_alpha   90.00
_cell.angle_beta   90.00
_cell.angle_gamma   90.00
#
_symmetry.space_group_name_H-M   'P 1'
#
loop_
_entity.id
_entity.type
_entity.pdbx_description
1 polymer ?
#
loop_
_entity_poly.entity_id
_entity_poly.type
_entity_poly.pdbx_seq_one_letter_code
_entity_poly.pdbx_strand_id
1 'polypeptide(L)'
;MNKLTSTFFAGAVLTAGLVPAAATAGPQEDAQIKALEARFASAVAAKDVDAVMKFYSPDVLVFDVVPPREYAGAAAYREDWKGLFSQFAGPVKFELTDLVVSSEGTMGYSHSIQHLSGVDPKGAPVDMTVRVTDIYRKQGDVWSIVHEHVSVPVDLATGKGDLASKL
;
A
#
# COMPACT_ATOMS: atom_id res chain seq x y z
N MET A 1 67.57 -48.14 25.56
CA MET A 1 66.22 -48.39 25.03
C MET A 1 65.33 -47.22 25.41
N ASN A 2 65.24 -46.22 24.57
CA ASN A 2 64.43 -45.00 24.82
C ASN A 2 63.11 -45.12 24.06
N LYS A 3 61.99 -45.06 24.78
CA LYS A 3 60.63 -44.97 24.20
C LYS A 3 60.31 -43.54 24.05
N LEU A 4 60.12 -43.04 22.75
CA LEU A 4 59.51 -41.79 22.46
C LEU A 4 57.99 -41.95 22.53
N THR A 5 57.37 -41.15 23.38
CA THR A 5 55.90 -40.98 23.44
C THR A 5 55.50 -39.77 22.54
N SER A 6 54.79 -40.03 21.49
CA SER A 6 54.26 -38.98 20.59
C SER A 6 52.86 -38.56 21.05
N THR A 7 52.72 -37.28 21.44
CA THR A 7 51.46 -36.71 21.88
C THR A 7 50.79 -36.02 20.67
N PHE A 8 49.68 -36.56 20.19
CA PHE A 8 48.86 -35.90 19.17
C PHE A 8 47.94 -34.83 19.80
N PHE A 9 48.16 -33.59 19.45
CA PHE A 9 47.22 -32.51 19.75
C PHE A 9 46.14 -32.50 18.64
N ALA A 10 44.91 -32.83 19.00
CA ALA A 10 43.75 -32.65 18.14
C ALA A 10 43.24 -31.22 18.32
N GLY A 11 43.49 -30.38 17.34
CA GLY A 11 42.92 -29.03 17.26
C GLY A 11 41.46 -29.09 16.81
N ALA A 12 40.54 -28.74 17.68
CA ALA A 12 39.13 -28.55 17.31
C ALA A 12 38.97 -27.17 16.65
N VAL A 13 38.67 -27.15 15.35
CA VAL A 13 38.30 -25.94 14.62
C VAL A 13 36.80 -25.68 14.86
N LEU A 14 36.46 -24.71 15.71
CA LEU A 14 35.12 -24.19 15.84
C LEU A 14 34.83 -23.31 14.61
N THR A 15 34.08 -23.83 13.66
CA THR A 15 33.46 -23.01 12.61
C THR A 15 32.24 -22.32 13.21
N ALA A 16 32.37 -21.03 13.56
CA ALA A 16 31.24 -20.18 13.87
C ALA A 16 30.44 -19.97 12.60
N GLY A 17 29.34 -20.72 12.44
CA GLY A 17 28.37 -20.47 11.36
C GLY A 17 27.71 -19.10 11.59
N LEU A 18 27.97 -18.15 10.70
CA LEU A 18 27.13 -16.95 10.60
C LEU A 18 25.74 -17.42 10.17
N VAL A 19 24.80 -17.47 11.11
CA VAL A 19 23.39 -17.53 10.81
C VAL A 19 23.03 -16.13 10.29
N PRO A 20 22.58 -15.95 9.04
CA PRO A 20 22.08 -14.66 8.62
C PRO A 20 20.89 -14.32 9.52
N ALA A 21 20.98 -13.22 10.25
CA ALA A 21 19.83 -12.67 10.96
C ALA A 21 18.76 -12.40 9.90
N ALA A 22 17.65 -13.12 9.96
CA ALA A 22 16.47 -12.76 9.19
C ALA A 22 16.16 -11.30 9.56
N ALA A 23 16.24 -10.41 8.59
CA ALA A 23 15.85 -9.02 8.78
C ALA A 23 14.33 -9.05 9.08
N THR A 24 13.98 -8.98 10.35
CA THR A 24 12.62 -8.68 10.74
C THR A 24 12.36 -7.27 10.27
N ALA A 25 11.51 -7.10 9.24
CA ALA A 25 10.93 -5.83 8.92
C ALA A 25 10.38 -5.25 10.22
N GLY A 26 10.67 -4.00 10.44
CA GLY A 26 10.48 -3.40 11.73
C GLY A 26 9.79 -2.05 11.61
N PRO A 27 9.73 -1.30 12.71
CA PRO A 27 9.11 0.02 12.76
C PRO A 27 9.57 1.00 11.68
N GLN A 28 10.74 0.77 11.08
CA GLN A 28 11.29 1.63 10.03
C GLN A 28 10.57 1.45 8.69
N GLU A 29 10.29 0.20 8.28
CA GLU A 29 9.57 -0.11 7.04
C GLU A 29 8.12 0.37 7.13
N ASP A 30 7.47 0.14 8.27
CA ASP A 30 6.11 0.65 8.51
C ASP A 30 6.07 2.18 8.43
N ALA A 31 7.10 2.86 8.96
CA ALA A 31 7.21 4.32 8.86
C ALA A 31 7.41 4.80 7.41
N GLN A 32 8.14 4.03 6.58
CA GLN A 32 8.31 4.34 5.15
C GLN A 32 6.98 4.22 4.40
N ILE A 33 6.18 3.18 4.66
CA ILE A 33 4.86 3.01 4.07
C ILE A 33 3.91 4.11 4.54
N LYS A 34 3.88 4.45 5.84
CA LYS A 34 3.09 5.58 6.34
C LYS A 34 3.46 6.92 5.68
N ALA A 35 4.75 7.14 5.43
CA ALA A 35 5.22 8.33 4.71
C ALA A 35 4.83 8.29 3.22
N LEU A 36 4.73 7.10 2.61
CA LEU A 36 4.20 6.92 1.27
C LEU A 36 2.73 7.31 1.23
N GLU A 37 1.91 6.81 2.16
CA GLU A 37 0.49 7.13 2.27
C GLU A 37 0.22 8.62 2.45
N ALA A 38 1.02 9.31 3.26
CA ALA A 38 0.91 10.76 3.44
C ALA A 38 1.19 11.54 2.13
N ARG A 39 2.16 11.07 1.34
CA ARG A 39 2.45 11.68 0.02
C ARG A 39 1.37 11.33 -1.01
N PHE A 40 0.84 10.11 -0.98
CA PHE A 40 -0.29 9.69 -1.79
C PHE A 40 -1.50 10.59 -1.52
N ALA A 41 -1.87 10.78 -0.25
CA ALA A 41 -2.96 11.67 0.15
C ALA A 41 -2.77 13.10 -0.40
N SER A 42 -1.55 13.62 -0.36
CA SER A 42 -1.23 14.94 -0.91
C SER A 42 -1.41 15.00 -2.44
N ALA A 43 -1.02 13.95 -3.15
CA ALA A 43 -1.19 13.85 -4.60
C ALA A 43 -2.67 13.77 -5.00
N VAL A 44 -3.47 13.00 -4.25
CA VAL A 44 -4.93 12.89 -4.45
C VAL A 44 -5.60 14.25 -4.21
N ALA A 45 -5.30 14.93 -3.12
CA ALA A 45 -5.84 16.25 -2.81
C ALA A 45 -5.50 17.30 -3.89
N ALA A 46 -4.32 17.18 -4.51
CA ALA A 46 -3.90 18.02 -5.64
C ALA A 46 -4.53 17.61 -6.99
N LYS A 47 -5.22 16.48 -7.07
CA LYS A 47 -5.72 15.87 -8.30
C LYS A 47 -4.61 15.61 -9.33
N ASP A 48 -3.39 15.33 -8.85
CA ASP A 48 -2.23 15.07 -9.70
C ASP A 48 -2.14 13.58 -10.03
N VAL A 49 -2.75 13.19 -11.15
CA VAL A 49 -2.73 11.79 -11.62
C VAL A 49 -1.31 11.27 -11.79
N ASP A 50 -0.39 12.09 -12.30
CA ASP A 50 0.99 11.66 -12.53
C ASP A 50 1.73 11.41 -11.23
N ALA A 51 1.47 12.21 -10.21
CA ALA A 51 1.99 11.99 -8.87
C ALA A 51 1.37 10.75 -8.21
N VAL A 52 0.04 10.58 -8.30
CA VAL A 52 -0.67 9.39 -7.78
C VAL A 52 -0.12 8.11 -8.39
N MET A 53 0.05 8.06 -9.71
CA MET A 53 0.52 6.84 -10.39
C MET A 53 1.97 6.45 -10.07
N LYS A 54 2.76 7.33 -9.45
CA LYS A 54 4.13 6.98 -9.00
C LYS A 54 4.15 6.05 -7.79
N PHE A 55 3.04 5.90 -7.09
CA PHE A 55 2.93 5.00 -5.94
C PHE A 55 2.61 3.57 -6.34
N TYR A 56 2.10 3.35 -7.55
CA TYR A 56 1.72 2.03 -8.04
C TYR A 56 2.83 1.35 -8.83
N SER A 57 2.92 0.02 -8.65
CA SER A 57 3.73 -0.82 -9.53
C SER A 57 3.17 -0.81 -10.95
N PRO A 58 4.01 -0.92 -12.00
CA PRO A 58 3.53 -1.02 -13.38
C PRO A 58 2.53 -2.16 -13.62
N ASP A 59 2.64 -3.25 -12.87
CA ASP A 59 1.84 -4.47 -12.94
C ASP A 59 0.78 -4.57 -11.82
N VAL A 60 0.41 -3.45 -11.18
CA VAL A 60 -0.59 -3.42 -10.11
C VAL A 60 -1.90 -4.07 -10.55
N LEU A 61 -2.52 -4.82 -9.63
CA LEU A 61 -3.89 -5.32 -9.78
C LEU A 61 -4.79 -4.57 -8.78
N VAL A 62 -5.86 -3.96 -9.28
CA VAL A 62 -6.80 -3.20 -8.43
C VAL A 62 -8.20 -3.75 -8.55
N PHE A 63 -8.86 -3.90 -7.41
CA PHE A 63 -10.31 -4.12 -7.29
C PHE A 63 -10.94 -2.84 -6.76
N ASP A 64 -11.62 -2.11 -7.63
CA ASP A 64 -12.26 -0.85 -7.28
C ASP A 64 -13.78 -1.01 -7.09
N VAL A 65 -14.42 0.02 -6.51
CA VAL A 65 -15.89 0.09 -6.35
C VAL A 65 -16.61 0.39 -7.66
N VAL A 66 -15.89 0.87 -8.67
CA VAL A 66 -16.43 1.16 -9.99
C VAL A 66 -16.02 0.11 -11.01
N PRO A 67 -16.88 -0.17 -12.03
CA PRO A 67 -16.52 -1.06 -13.14
C PRO A 67 -15.27 -0.57 -13.90
N PRO A 68 -14.47 -1.52 -14.44
CA PRO A 68 -14.68 -2.96 -14.57
C PRO A 68 -14.40 -3.74 -13.26
N ARG A 69 -14.54 -5.07 -13.29
CA ARG A 69 -14.30 -5.92 -12.12
C ARG A 69 -12.89 -5.77 -11.54
N GLU A 70 -11.92 -5.47 -12.40
CA GLU A 70 -10.52 -5.28 -12.04
C GLU A 70 -9.81 -4.35 -13.01
N TYR A 71 -8.82 -3.65 -12.52
CA TYR A 71 -7.86 -2.90 -13.33
C TYR A 71 -6.52 -3.63 -13.29
N ALA A 72 -6.06 -4.14 -14.42
CA ALA A 72 -4.79 -4.83 -14.56
C ALA A 72 -3.75 -3.89 -15.17
N GLY A 73 -2.77 -3.52 -14.36
CA GLY A 73 -1.67 -2.62 -14.69
C GLY A 73 -1.98 -1.13 -14.45
N ALA A 74 -0.92 -0.40 -14.14
CA ALA A 74 -0.99 1.03 -13.80
C ALA A 74 -1.59 1.89 -14.93
N ALA A 75 -1.43 1.50 -16.19
CA ALA A 75 -2.00 2.24 -17.31
C ALA A 75 -3.53 2.22 -17.31
N ALA A 76 -4.13 1.05 -17.00
CA ALA A 76 -5.58 0.93 -16.89
C ALA A 76 -6.12 1.71 -15.68
N TYR A 77 -5.45 1.61 -14.54
CA TYR A 77 -5.89 2.30 -13.33
C TYR A 77 -5.70 3.82 -13.39
N ARG A 78 -4.76 4.31 -14.18
CA ARG A 78 -4.60 5.75 -14.48
C ARG A 78 -5.87 6.36 -15.08
N GLU A 79 -6.56 5.63 -15.95
CA GLU A 79 -7.79 6.15 -16.57
C GLU A 79 -8.94 6.24 -15.55
N ASP A 80 -8.96 5.34 -14.58
CA ASP A 80 -9.90 5.41 -13.47
C ASP A 80 -9.67 6.65 -12.61
N TRP A 81 -8.42 6.91 -12.18
CA TRP A 81 -8.05 8.14 -11.46
C TRP A 81 -8.41 9.41 -12.20
N LYS A 82 -8.22 9.45 -13.54
CA LYS A 82 -8.68 10.57 -14.37
C LYS A 82 -10.21 10.73 -14.32
N GLY A 83 -10.92 9.60 -14.40
CA GLY A 83 -12.36 9.55 -14.28
C GLY A 83 -12.85 10.12 -12.95
N LEU A 84 -12.26 9.65 -11.83
CA LEU A 84 -12.58 10.14 -10.50
C LEU A 84 -12.33 11.65 -10.37
N PHE A 85 -11.15 12.13 -10.75
CA PHE A 85 -10.81 13.55 -10.64
C PHE A 85 -11.66 14.46 -11.52
N SER A 86 -12.21 13.94 -12.61
CA SER A 86 -13.15 14.67 -13.48
C SER A 86 -14.50 14.94 -12.81
N GLN A 87 -14.84 14.17 -11.77
CA GLN A 87 -16.07 14.38 -10.98
C GLN A 87 -15.99 15.64 -10.10
N PHE A 88 -14.81 16.24 -9.91
CA PHE A 88 -14.60 17.40 -9.06
C PHE A 88 -14.21 18.64 -9.85
N ALA A 89 -14.98 19.71 -9.72
CA ALA A 89 -14.72 21.00 -10.40
C ALA A 89 -13.56 21.80 -9.78
N GLY A 90 -13.26 21.58 -8.50
CA GLY A 90 -12.28 22.34 -7.73
C GLY A 90 -11.34 21.45 -6.93
N PRO A 91 -10.73 21.98 -5.87
CA PRO A 91 -9.94 21.22 -4.94
C PRO A 91 -10.72 20.05 -4.34
N VAL A 92 -10.03 18.95 -4.09
CA VAL A 92 -10.56 17.79 -3.39
C VAL A 92 -10.02 17.83 -1.96
N LYS A 93 -10.91 17.70 -0.98
CA LYS A 93 -10.49 17.37 0.38
C LYS A 93 -10.37 15.86 0.45
N PHE A 94 -9.18 15.38 0.79
CA PHE A 94 -8.90 13.96 0.97
C PHE A 94 -8.42 13.72 2.40
N GLU A 95 -9.12 12.85 3.12
CA GLU A 95 -8.80 12.47 4.49
C GLU A 95 -8.58 10.96 4.54
N LEU A 96 -7.46 10.58 5.12
CA LEU A 96 -7.09 9.19 5.36
C LEU A 96 -7.06 8.97 6.87
N THR A 97 -7.95 8.09 7.36
CA THR A 97 -8.13 7.78 8.79
C THR A 97 -7.96 6.30 9.05
N ASP A 98 -7.80 5.93 10.30
CA ASP A 98 -7.66 4.54 10.76
C ASP A 98 -6.55 3.75 10.03
N LEU A 99 -5.50 4.45 9.62
CA LEU A 99 -4.37 3.83 8.92
C LEU A 99 -3.61 2.88 9.83
N VAL A 100 -3.69 1.62 9.51
CA VAL A 100 -2.85 0.57 10.08
C VAL A 100 -1.89 0.08 9.00
N VAL A 101 -0.62 -0.04 9.34
CA VAL A 101 0.44 -0.54 8.48
C VAL A 101 1.18 -1.65 9.18
N SER A 102 1.50 -2.71 8.45
CA SER A 102 2.40 -3.77 8.90
C SER A 102 3.24 -4.26 7.74
N SER A 103 4.51 -4.53 7.99
CA SER A 103 5.44 -5.00 6.97
C SER A 103 6.34 -6.11 7.49
N GLU A 104 6.76 -6.99 6.57
CA GLU A 104 7.73 -8.06 6.83
C GLU A 104 8.61 -8.28 5.60
N GLY A 105 9.91 -8.11 5.77
CA GLY A 105 10.89 -8.23 4.69
C GLY A 105 10.63 -7.22 3.57
N THR A 106 10.26 -7.70 2.39
CA THR A 106 9.97 -6.88 1.21
C THR A 106 8.49 -6.74 0.90
N MET A 107 7.63 -7.23 1.79
CA MET A 107 6.18 -7.12 1.66
C MET A 107 5.59 -6.32 2.82
N GLY A 108 4.54 -5.58 2.54
CA GLY A 108 3.76 -4.88 3.54
C GLY A 108 2.30 -4.79 3.12
N TYR A 109 1.45 -4.45 4.07
CA TYR A 109 0.06 -4.10 3.80
C TYR A 109 -0.36 -2.89 4.64
N SER A 110 -1.37 -2.19 4.16
CA SER A 110 -2.14 -1.25 4.95
C SER A 110 -3.63 -1.51 4.82
N HIS A 111 -4.39 -1.01 5.77
CA HIS A 111 -5.80 -0.73 5.60
C HIS A 111 -6.14 0.63 6.20
N SER A 112 -7.11 1.29 5.59
CA SER A 112 -7.54 2.63 5.99
C SER A 112 -8.99 2.90 5.60
N ILE A 113 -9.53 3.97 6.16
CA ILE A 113 -10.74 4.61 5.65
C ILE A 113 -10.31 5.87 4.92
N GLN A 114 -10.79 6.02 3.68
CA GLN A 114 -10.49 7.19 2.86
C GLN A 114 -11.78 7.94 2.56
N HIS A 115 -11.75 9.25 2.80
CA HIS A 115 -12.88 10.14 2.59
C HIS A 115 -12.49 11.22 1.59
N LEU A 116 -13.25 11.32 0.49
CA LEU A 116 -13.11 12.34 -0.53
C LEU A 116 -14.34 13.24 -0.51
N SER A 117 -14.13 14.56 -0.49
CA SER A 117 -15.22 15.52 -0.60
C SER A 117 -14.82 16.74 -1.43
N GLY A 118 -15.84 17.38 -2.02
CA GLY A 118 -15.68 18.54 -2.88
C GLY A 118 -16.98 18.92 -3.58
N VAL A 119 -16.89 19.55 -4.74
CA VAL A 119 -18.06 19.90 -5.57
C VAL A 119 -17.90 19.37 -6.98
N ASP A 120 -18.98 18.93 -7.57
CA ASP A 120 -18.99 18.49 -8.97
C ASP A 120 -18.96 19.69 -9.96
N PRO A 121 -18.82 19.48 -11.27
CA PRO A 121 -18.85 20.55 -12.28
C PRO A 121 -20.17 21.35 -12.34
N LYS A 122 -21.24 20.87 -11.70
CA LYS A 122 -22.53 21.58 -11.59
C LYS A 122 -22.71 22.30 -10.26
N GLY A 123 -21.71 22.23 -9.37
CA GLY A 123 -21.72 22.84 -8.04
C GLY A 123 -22.43 22.00 -6.96
N ALA A 124 -22.81 20.76 -7.25
CA ALA A 124 -23.38 19.87 -6.24
C ALA A 124 -22.26 19.26 -5.36
N PRO A 125 -22.53 19.01 -4.08
CA PRO A 125 -21.55 18.37 -3.22
C PRO A 125 -21.30 16.93 -3.65
N VAL A 126 -20.03 16.54 -3.66
CA VAL A 126 -19.56 15.16 -3.78
C VAL A 126 -18.96 14.78 -2.46
N ASP A 127 -19.38 13.65 -1.91
CA ASP A 127 -18.95 13.13 -0.62
C ASP A 127 -18.93 11.61 -0.71
N MET A 128 -17.77 10.99 -0.50
CA MET A 128 -17.63 9.55 -0.59
C MET A 128 -16.63 9.01 0.43
N THR A 129 -17.00 7.92 1.07
CA THR A 129 -16.15 7.19 2.01
C THR A 129 -15.99 5.76 1.52
N VAL A 130 -14.74 5.30 1.47
CA VAL A 130 -14.38 3.94 1.06
C VAL A 130 -13.44 3.30 2.06
N ARG A 131 -13.43 1.97 2.07
CA ARG A 131 -12.44 1.15 2.79
C ARG A 131 -11.39 0.72 1.78
N VAL A 132 -10.13 0.93 2.12
CA VAL A 132 -9.02 0.58 1.24
C VAL A 132 -8.07 -0.37 1.94
N THR A 133 -7.61 -1.37 1.21
CA THR A 133 -6.54 -2.27 1.63
C THR A 133 -5.50 -2.29 0.53
N ASP A 134 -4.25 -1.97 0.89
CA ASP A 134 -3.12 -1.97 -0.02
C ASP A 134 -2.12 -3.06 0.36
N ILE A 135 -1.54 -3.67 -0.66
CA ILE A 135 -0.38 -4.55 -0.53
C ILE A 135 0.79 -3.88 -1.22
N TYR A 136 1.90 -3.77 -0.50
CA TYR A 136 3.14 -3.15 -0.96
C TYR A 136 4.22 -4.18 -1.21
N ARG A 137 5.08 -3.87 -2.19
CA ARG A 137 6.34 -4.57 -2.42
C ARG A 137 7.49 -3.58 -2.43
N LYS A 138 8.57 -3.94 -1.74
CA LYS A 138 9.83 -3.18 -1.74
C LYS A 138 10.76 -3.73 -2.81
N GLN A 139 11.27 -2.84 -3.67
CA GLN A 139 12.30 -3.15 -4.64
C GLN A 139 13.46 -2.17 -4.44
N GLY A 140 14.60 -2.67 -3.99
CA GLY A 140 15.67 -1.82 -3.45
C GLY A 140 15.14 -1.04 -2.24
N ASP A 141 15.18 0.28 -2.29
CA ASP A 141 14.68 1.15 -1.22
C ASP A 141 13.28 1.74 -1.50
N VAL A 142 12.63 1.32 -2.58
CA VAL A 142 11.35 1.87 -3.02
C VAL A 142 10.20 0.90 -2.73
N TRP A 143 9.21 1.39 -2.00
CA TRP A 143 7.92 0.73 -1.82
C TRP A 143 6.94 1.14 -2.92
N SER A 144 6.20 0.18 -3.47
CA SER A 144 5.14 0.40 -4.45
C SER A 144 3.91 -0.44 -4.11
N ILE A 145 2.72 0.09 -4.37
CA ILE A 145 1.46 -0.63 -4.29
C ILE A 145 1.41 -1.65 -5.42
N VAL A 146 1.30 -2.92 -5.11
CA VAL A 146 1.18 -4.03 -6.08
C VAL A 146 -0.24 -4.58 -6.16
N HIS A 147 -1.05 -4.34 -5.14
CA HIS A 147 -2.47 -4.63 -5.13
C HIS A 147 -3.20 -3.60 -4.28
N GLU A 148 -4.37 -3.17 -4.75
CA GLU A 148 -5.28 -2.32 -4.00
C GLU A 148 -6.69 -2.91 -4.07
N HIS A 149 -7.41 -2.86 -2.96
CA HIS A 149 -8.81 -3.24 -2.89
C HIS A 149 -9.61 -2.13 -2.22
N VAL A 150 -10.43 -1.47 -3.02
CA VAL A 150 -11.38 -0.45 -2.58
C VAL A 150 -12.75 -1.08 -2.42
N SER A 151 -13.44 -0.78 -1.34
CA SER A 151 -14.75 -1.36 -1.07
C SER A 151 -15.65 -0.42 -0.28
N VAL A 152 -16.96 -0.68 -0.37
CA VAL A 152 -17.99 -0.05 0.46
C VAL A 152 -18.89 -1.11 1.07
N PRO A 153 -19.58 -0.83 2.20
CA PRO A 153 -20.67 -1.69 2.66
C PRO A 153 -21.77 -1.78 1.60
N VAL A 154 -22.42 -2.92 1.50
CA VAL A 154 -23.57 -3.12 0.59
C VAL A 154 -24.79 -3.48 1.42
N ASP A 155 -25.90 -2.77 1.22
CA ASP A 155 -27.21 -3.16 1.72
C ASP A 155 -27.69 -4.38 0.92
N LEU A 156 -27.75 -5.53 1.58
CA LEU A 156 -28.13 -6.79 0.91
C LEU A 156 -29.60 -6.84 0.48
N ALA A 157 -30.47 -6.02 1.06
CA ALA A 157 -31.90 -5.97 0.68
C ALA A 157 -32.12 -5.18 -0.62
N THR A 158 -31.29 -4.15 -0.86
CA THR A 158 -31.44 -3.25 -2.02
C THR A 158 -30.33 -3.42 -3.04
N GLY A 159 -29.21 -4.07 -2.69
CA GLY A 159 -28.02 -4.18 -3.53
C GLY A 159 -27.25 -2.86 -3.69
N LYS A 160 -27.57 -1.83 -2.90
CA LYS A 160 -26.91 -0.52 -2.99
C LYS A 160 -25.66 -0.46 -2.14
N GLY A 161 -24.60 0.06 -2.73
CA GLY A 161 -23.37 0.43 -2.01
C GLY A 161 -23.60 1.68 -1.14
N ASP A 162 -23.02 1.69 0.04
CA ASP A 162 -23.05 2.84 0.96
C ASP A 162 -21.72 3.60 0.86
N LEU A 163 -21.72 4.67 0.06
CA LEU A 163 -20.60 5.61 -0.08
C LEU A 163 -20.66 6.76 0.94
N ALA A 164 -21.77 6.88 1.70
CA ALA A 164 -22.03 8.02 2.57
C ALA A 164 -21.89 7.68 4.06
N SER A 165 -21.46 6.46 4.39
CA SER A 165 -21.20 6.07 5.78
C SER A 165 -20.25 7.05 6.44
N LYS A 166 -20.71 7.67 7.50
CA LYS A 166 -19.88 8.53 8.34
C LYS A 166 -19.13 7.67 9.35
N LEU A 167 -17.90 8.06 9.59
CA LEU A 167 -17.06 7.50 10.67
C LEU A 167 -17.68 7.75 12.02
#